data_5f8079a14be0bfaf9541fda4ef9d2f18
#
_entry.id   5f8079a14be0bfaf9541fda4ef9d2f18
#
_cell.length_a   1.000
_cell.length_b   1.000
_cell.length_c   1.000
_cell.angle_alpha   90.00
_cell.angle_beta   90.00
_cell.angle_gamma   90.00
#
_symmetry.space_group_name_H-M   'P 1'
#
loop_
_entity.id
_entity.type
_entity.pdbx_description
1 polymer ?
#
loop_
_entity_poly.entity_id
_entity_poly.type
_entity_poly.pdbx_seq_one_letter_code
_entity_poly.pdbx_strand_id
1 'polypeptide(L)' 'MNNKKNYDLKLIKQKLNAAMVLIEEVQNLTEEFPEVNTSYLAGALDDLEQQYYEIEELQD' A
#
# COMPACT_ATOMS: atom_id res chain seq x y z
N MET A 1 -9.12 19.41 -18.80
CA MET A 1 -9.25 17.97 -18.94
C MET A 1 -8.08 17.27 -18.27
N ASN A 2 -8.36 16.38 -17.34
CA ASN A 2 -7.32 15.78 -16.52
C ASN A 2 -7.24 14.26 -16.70
N ASN A 3 -7.39 13.81 -17.97
CA ASN A 3 -7.33 12.36 -18.24
C ASN A 3 -5.99 11.77 -17.85
N LYS A 4 -4.90 12.47 -18.15
CA LYS A 4 -3.58 12.01 -17.75
C LYS A 4 -3.44 11.98 -16.24
N LYS A 5 -3.94 13.00 -15.55
CA LYS A 5 -3.89 13.04 -14.09
C LYS A 5 -4.65 11.85 -13.50
N ASN A 6 -5.87 11.60 -13.96
CA ASN A 6 -6.66 10.50 -13.46
C ASN A 6 -6.03 9.15 -13.76
N TYR A 7 -5.44 9.01 -14.94
CA TYR A 7 -4.72 7.79 -15.31
C TYR A 7 -3.53 7.57 -14.37
N ASP A 8 -2.75 8.60 -14.13
CA ASP A 8 -1.58 8.51 -13.26
C ASP A 8 -2.00 8.18 -11.82
N LEU A 9 -3.06 8.80 -11.33
CA LEU A 9 -3.56 8.54 -9.98
C LEU A 9 -4.04 7.10 -9.84
N LYS A 10 -4.73 6.59 -10.86
CA LYS A 10 -5.16 5.20 -10.88
C LYS A 10 -3.97 4.25 -10.84
N LEU A 11 -2.94 4.55 -11.63
CA LEU A 11 -1.73 3.74 -11.66
C LEU A 11 -1.02 3.75 -10.31
N ILE A 12 -0.95 4.92 -9.67
CA ILE A 12 -0.36 5.03 -8.33
C ILE A 12 -1.11 4.14 -7.35
N LYS A 13 -2.45 4.17 -7.39
CA LYS A 13 -3.25 3.33 -6.50
C LYS A 13 -3.00 1.85 -6.74
N GLN A 14 -2.86 1.46 -8.01
CA GLN A 14 -2.55 0.06 -8.34
C GLN A 14 -1.20 -0.36 -7.77
N LYS A 15 -0.20 0.52 -7.86
CA LYS A 15 1.13 0.22 -7.31
C LYS A 15 1.10 0.16 -5.79
N LEU A 16 0.35 1.04 -5.15
CA LEU A 16 0.19 1.00 -3.69
C LEU A 16 -0.46 -0.30 -3.24
N ASN A 17 -1.52 -0.74 -3.96
CA ASN A 17 -2.15 -2.02 -3.66
C ASN A 17 -1.17 -3.17 -3.79
N ALA A 18 -0.37 -3.18 -4.86
CA ALA A 18 0.62 -4.24 -5.06
C ALA A 18 1.65 -4.25 -3.93
N ALA A 19 2.08 -3.07 -3.49
CA ALA A 19 3.03 -2.97 -2.39
C ALA A 19 2.44 -3.52 -1.10
N MET A 20 1.17 -3.20 -0.82
CA MET A 20 0.50 -3.71 0.39
C MET A 20 0.38 -5.22 0.36
N VAL A 21 0.04 -5.79 -0.79
CA VAL A 21 -0.04 -7.25 -0.93
C VAL A 21 1.31 -7.90 -0.65
N LEU A 22 2.39 -7.32 -1.18
CA LEU A 22 3.73 -7.86 -0.94
C LEU A 22 4.11 -7.79 0.54
N ILE A 23 3.74 -6.71 1.21
CA ILE A 23 4.01 -6.59 2.65
C ILE A 23 3.23 -7.66 3.42
N GLU A 24 1.97 -7.89 3.06
CA GLU A 24 1.17 -8.94 3.70
C GLU A 24 1.78 -10.32 3.49
N GLU A 25 2.31 -10.57 2.29
CA GLU A 25 2.99 -11.84 2.02
C GLU A 25 4.22 -12.01 2.92
N VAL A 26 4.98 -10.93 3.12
CA VAL A 26 6.12 -10.98 4.02
C VAL A 26 5.67 -11.27 5.46
N GLN A 27 4.59 -10.64 5.90
CA GLN A 27 4.05 -10.91 7.24
C GLN A 27 3.68 -12.38 7.40
N ASN A 28 3.04 -12.95 6.39
CA ASN A 28 2.65 -14.36 6.43
C ASN A 28 3.87 -15.28 6.50
N LEU A 29 4.89 -14.98 5.71
CA LEU A 29 6.11 -15.78 5.70
C LEU A 29 6.87 -15.71 7.02
N THR A 30 6.79 -14.56 7.70
CA THR A 30 7.50 -14.38 8.97
C THR A 30 6.77 -14.94 10.17
N GLU A 31 5.55 -15.44 9.99
CA GLU A 31 4.80 -16.06 11.11
C GLU A 31 5.54 -17.22 11.74
N GLU A 32 6.37 -17.92 10.98
CA GLU A 32 7.15 -19.04 11.48
C GLU A 32 8.37 -18.58 12.29
N PHE A 33 8.66 -17.29 12.31
CA PHE A 33 9.85 -16.74 12.93
C PHE A 33 9.44 -15.69 13.97
N PRO A 34 9.02 -16.14 15.17
CA PRO A 34 8.49 -15.20 16.18
C PRO A 34 9.52 -14.17 16.67
N GLU A 35 10.80 -14.42 16.45
CA GLU A 35 11.85 -13.46 16.79
C GLU A 35 11.87 -12.23 15.86
N VAL A 36 11.17 -12.30 14.70
CA VAL A 36 11.07 -11.16 13.79
C VAL A 36 9.97 -10.23 14.27
N ASN A 37 10.31 -8.96 14.47
CA ASN A 37 9.32 -7.96 14.87
C ASN A 37 8.61 -7.40 13.64
N THR A 38 7.37 -7.84 13.41
CA THR A 38 6.58 -7.42 12.24
C THR A 38 5.77 -6.16 12.49
N SER A 39 5.90 -5.53 13.66
CA SER A 39 5.17 -4.31 13.93
C SER A 39 5.53 -3.17 12.97
N TYR A 40 6.76 -3.16 12.47
CA TYR A 40 7.18 -2.18 11.47
C TYR A 40 6.40 -2.35 10.17
N LEU A 41 6.11 -3.59 9.78
CA LEU A 41 5.33 -3.85 8.58
C LEU A 41 3.87 -3.42 8.76
N ALA A 42 3.31 -3.65 9.94
CA ALA A 42 1.95 -3.19 10.23
C ALA A 42 1.85 -1.67 10.12
N GLY A 43 2.84 -0.96 10.65
CA GLY A 43 2.91 0.50 10.52
C GLY A 43 3.02 0.94 9.06
N ALA A 44 3.83 0.23 8.28
CA ALA A 44 3.98 0.53 6.86
C ALA A 44 2.67 0.32 6.10
N LEU A 45 1.92 -0.73 6.43
CA LEU A 45 0.62 -0.97 5.81
C LEU A 45 -0.35 0.17 6.11
N ASP A 46 -0.40 0.61 7.36
CA ASP A 46 -1.26 1.73 7.74
C ASP A 46 -0.89 2.99 6.96
N ASP A 47 0.40 3.27 6.84
CA ASP A 47 0.88 4.45 6.12
C ASP A 47 0.52 4.37 4.63
N LEU A 48 0.66 3.20 4.04
CA LEU A 48 0.32 3.01 2.63
C LEU A 48 -1.19 3.14 2.40
N GLU A 49 -2.00 2.65 3.33
CA GLU A 49 -3.45 2.83 3.25
C GLU A 49 -3.82 4.31 3.29
N GLN A 50 -3.22 5.08 4.19
CA GLN A 50 -3.48 6.52 4.26
C GLN A 50 -3.09 7.20 2.96
N GLN A 51 -1.95 6.82 2.40
CA GLN A 51 -1.51 7.38 1.13
C GLN A 51 -2.48 7.01 0.00
N TYR A 52 -2.99 5.78 0.01
CA TYR A 52 -3.97 5.33 -0.97
C TYR A 52 -5.23 6.20 -0.92
N TYR A 53 -5.75 6.47 0.27
CA TYR A 53 -6.96 7.28 0.41
C TYR A 53 -6.73 8.73 0.00
N GLU A 54 -5.55 9.28 0.26
CA GLU A 54 -5.22 10.63 -0.22
C GLU A 54 -5.25 10.70 -1.74
N ILE A 55 -4.70 9.68 -2.41
CA ILE A 55 -4.71 9.64 -3.87
C ILE A 55 -6.15 9.52 -4.38
N GLU A 56 -6.95 8.69 -3.72
CA GLU A 56 -8.35 8.50 -4.10
C GLU A 56 -9.13 9.80 -4.02
N GLU A 57 -8.87 10.62 -3.01
CA GLU A 57 -9.53 11.91 -2.87
C GLU A 57 -9.19 12.87 -4.00
N LEU A 58 -8.04 12.71 -4.64
CA LEU A 58 -7.62 13.56 -5.75
C LEU A 58 -8.26 13.15 -7.08
N GLN A 59 -8.84 11.96 -7.16
CA GLN A 59 -9.49 11.50 -8.36
C GLN A 59 -10.88 12.12 -8.50
N ASP A 60 -11.22 12.47 -9.73
CA ASP A 60 -12.56 12.98 -10.05
C ASP A 60 -13.56 11.86 -10.20
#